data_0ae79c8080dd5be7c6e159448266240e
#
_entry.id   0ae79c8080dd5be7c6e159448266240e
#
_cell.length_a   1.000
_cell.length_b   1.000
_cell.length_c   1.000
_cell.angle_alpha   90.00
_cell.angle_beta   90.00
_cell.angle_gamma   90.00
#
_symmetry.space_group_name_H-M   'P 1'
#
loop_
_entity.id
_entity.type
_entity.pdbx_description
1 polymer ?
#
loop_
_entity_poly.entity_id
_entity_poly.type
_entity_poly.pdbx_seq_one_letter_code
_entity_poly.pdbx_strand_id
1 'polypeptide(L)'
;MMNVRIMVPFCRSTAEAQQVIDTMSSHDLKRGENGLEIYVMCEIPNNVIQIDAFARVFDGFSIGSNDLTQLTLGVDRNSEIVAFDFDERHPGMLEMLKLAIIGTKRNGRHVGICGEAPANYPEIARYVTRLVD
;
A
#
# COMPACT_ATOMS: atom_id res chain seq x y z
N MET A 1 -6.52 -18.43 15.41
CA MET A 1 -5.55 -18.51 14.31
C MET A 1 -4.38 -17.59 14.64
N MET A 2 -3.19 -18.18 14.75
CA MET A 2 -2.02 -17.45 15.26
C MET A 2 -1.02 -17.05 14.16
N ASN A 3 -1.27 -17.44 12.92
CA ASN A 3 -0.35 -17.23 11.81
C ASN A 3 -1.03 -16.60 10.60
N VAL A 4 -2.08 -15.81 10.83
CA VAL A 4 -2.86 -15.16 9.76
C VAL A 4 -2.64 -13.65 9.83
N ARG A 5 -2.40 -13.05 8.67
CA ARG A 5 -2.46 -11.61 8.46
C ARG A 5 -3.60 -11.31 7.51
N ILE A 6 -4.37 -10.30 7.82
CA ILE A 6 -5.47 -9.86 6.97
C ILE A 6 -5.03 -8.59 6.26
N MET A 7 -5.34 -8.48 4.99
CA MET A 7 -5.00 -7.32 4.18
C MET A 7 -6.27 -6.66 3.65
N VAL A 8 -6.41 -5.37 3.92
CA VAL A 8 -7.56 -4.56 3.50
C VAL A 8 -7.20 -3.86 2.19
N PRO A 9 -7.91 -4.16 1.11
CA PRO A 9 -7.64 -3.51 -0.18
C PRO A 9 -8.38 -2.19 -0.31
N PHE A 10 -7.85 -1.30 -1.12
CA PHE A 10 -8.51 -0.10 -1.64
C PHE A 10 -9.21 0.74 -0.56
N CYS A 11 -8.48 1.05 0.51
CA CYS A 11 -8.99 1.83 1.64
C CYS A 11 -8.76 3.32 1.41
N ARG A 12 -9.83 4.07 1.19
CA ARG A 12 -9.76 5.47 0.73
C ARG A 12 -9.43 6.46 1.83
N SER A 13 -9.86 6.20 3.05
CA SER A 13 -9.74 7.14 4.16
C SER A 13 -9.51 6.43 5.48
N THR A 14 -9.04 7.17 6.47
CA THR A 14 -8.88 6.64 7.84
C THR A 14 -10.22 6.34 8.50
N ALA A 15 -11.28 7.09 8.15
CA ALA A 15 -12.63 6.79 8.62
C ALA A 15 -13.12 5.44 8.10
N GLU A 16 -12.91 5.15 6.82
CA GLU A 16 -13.22 3.85 6.20
C GLU A 16 -12.37 2.74 6.84
N ALA A 17 -11.09 3.00 7.08
CA ALA A 17 -10.19 2.08 7.76
C ALA A 17 -10.72 1.71 9.14
N GLN A 18 -11.13 2.70 9.92
CA GLN A 18 -11.66 2.45 11.26
C GLN A 18 -12.95 1.63 11.22
N GLN A 19 -13.82 1.89 10.24
CA GLN A 19 -15.05 1.11 10.07
C GLN A 19 -14.75 -0.38 9.79
N VAL A 20 -13.76 -0.66 8.96
CA VAL A 20 -13.33 -2.03 8.66
C VAL A 20 -12.80 -2.71 9.91
N ILE A 21 -11.93 -2.04 10.67
CA ILE A 21 -11.38 -2.56 11.92
C ILE A 21 -12.49 -2.84 12.93
N ASP A 22 -13.44 -1.92 13.08
CA ASP A 22 -14.57 -2.07 14.02
C ASP A 22 -15.49 -3.23 13.60
N THR A 23 -15.77 -3.36 12.31
CA THR A 23 -16.59 -4.47 11.78
C THR A 23 -15.89 -5.81 12.02
N MET A 24 -14.59 -5.90 11.78
CA MET A 24 -13.82 -7.11 12.07
C MET A 24 -13.85 -7.45 13.56
N SER A 25 -13.67 -6.44 14.41
CA SER A 25 -13.73 -6.60 15.87
C SER A 25 -15.08 -7.13 16.34
N SER A 26 -16.17 -6.68 15.72
CA SER A 26 -17.53 -7.16 16.03
C SER A 26 -17.74 -8.64 15.65
N HIS A 27 -16.87 -9.21 14.83
CA HIS A 27 -16.86 -10.61 14.42
C HIS A 27 -15.70 -11.39 15.06
N ASP A 28 -15.23 -10.95 16.22
CA ASP A 28 -14.15 -11.58 17.00
C ASP A 28 -12.78 -11.59 16.29
N LEU A 29 -12.57 -10.71 15.33
CA LEU A 29 -11.28 -10.49 14.66
C LEU A 29 -10.68 -9.17 15.14
N LYS A 30 -10.12 -9.18 16.34
CA LYS A 30 -9.57 -7.99 16.97
C LYS A 30 -8.09 -7.84 16.68
N ARG A 31 -7.71 -6.68 16.15
CA ARG A 31 -6.31 -6.35 15.89
C ARG A 31 -5.48 -6.46 17.16
N GLY A 32 -4.33 -7.16 17.05
CA GLY A 32 -3.41 -7.36 18.16
C GLY A 32 -3.79 -8.51 19.09
N GLU A 33 -4.98 -9.06 18.98
CA GLU A 33 -5.43 -10.18 19.80
C GLU A 33 -5.03 -11.50 19.13
N ASN A 34 -4.45 -12.41 19.90
CA ASN A 34 -3.95 -13.71 19.41
C ASN A 34 -2.92 -13.57 18.26
N GLY A 35 -2.16 -12.49 18.24
CA GLY A 35 -1.17 -12.24 17.20
C GLY A 35 -1.73 -11.80 15.85
N LEU A 36 -3.03 -11.44 15.79
CA LEU A 36 -3.64 -10.98 14.54
C LEU A 36 -3.07 -9.63 14.14
N GLU A 37 -2.47 -9.59 12.96
CA GLU A 37 -2.02 -8.36 12.34
C GLU A 37 -2.94 -8.01 11.16
N ILE A 38 -3.27 -6.74 11.02
CA ILE A 38 -4.10 -6.24 9.93
C ILE A 38 -3.30 -5.24 9.12
N TYR A 39 -3.10 -5.57 7.85
CA TYR A 39 -2.37 -4.77 6.88
C TYR A 39 -3.33 -4.04 5.96
N VAL A 40 -2.85 -2.97 5.37
CA VAL A 40 -3.57 -2.24 4.32
C VAL A 40 -2.76 -2.25 3.03
N MET A 41 -3.45 -2.35 1.92
CA MET A 41 -2.82 -2.10 0.63
C MET A 41 -2.61 -0.60 0.45
N CYS A 42 -1.38 -0.21 0.19
CA CYS A 42 -1.02 1.16 -0.14
C CYS A 42 -1.10 1.32 -1.66
N GLU A 43 -2.28 1.65 -2.15
CA GLU A 43 -2.57 1.65 -3.59
C GLU A 43 -3.41 2.87 -4.03
N ILE A 44 -3.74 3.73 -3.08
CA ILE A 44 -4.43 4.99 -3.34
C ILE A 44 -3.49 6.11 -2.87
N PRO A 45 -3.30 7.20 -3.63
CA PRO A 45 -2.41 8.29 -3.23
C PRO A 45 -2.65 8.80 -1.81
N ASN A 46 -3.91 8.81 -1.34
CA ASN A 46 -4.21 9.22 0.02
C ASN A 46 -3.57 8.32 1.09
N ASN A 47 -3.32 7.05 0.79
CA ASN A 47 -2.61 6.16 1.70
C ASN A 47 -1.17 6.64 1.95
N VAL A 48 -0.55 7.23 0.92
CA VAL A 48 0.80 7.80 0.99
C VAL A 48 0.78 9.17 1.67
N ILE A 49 -0.16 10.03 1.27
CA ILE A 49 -0.29 11.39 1.82
C ILE A 49 -0.56 11.35 3.33
N GLN A 50 -1.45 10.46 3.77
CA GLN A 50 -1.81 10.29 5.17
C GLN A 50 -1.20 9.04 5.81
N ILE A 51 0.01 8.69 5.39
CA ILE A 51 0.66 7.45 5.84
C ILE A 51 0.75 7.34 7.37
N ASP A 52 1.03 8.44 8.05
CA ASP A 52 1.12 8.44 9.50
C ASP A 52 -0.22 8.09 10.17
N ALA A 53 -1.32 8.62 9.64
CA ALA A 53 -2.67 8.32 10.14
C ALA A 53 -3.07 6.87 9.87
N PHE A 54 -2.79 6.35 8.66
CA PHE A 54 -3.03 4.94 8.35
C PHE A 54 -2.18 4.00 9.20
N ALA A 55 -0.94 4.38 9.52
CA ALA A 55 -0.04 3.59 10.33
C ALA A 55 -0.54 3.40 11.78
N ARG A 56 -1.39 4.28 12.27
CA ARG A 56 -2.02 4.11 13.60
C ARG A 56 -3.09 3.02 13.59
N VAL A 57 -3.71 2.78 12.44
CA VAL A 57 -4.82 1.84 12.32
C VAL A 57 -4.34 0.45 11.89
N PHE A 58 -3.27 0.39 11.09
CA PHE A 58 -2.77 -0.84 10.50
C PHE A 58 -1.37 -1.21 11.02
N ASP A 59 -1.08 -2.50 11.00
CA ASP A 59 0.20 -3.05 11.47
C ASP A 59 1.27 -3.04 10.36
N GLY A 60 0.87 -2.94 9.12
CA GLY A 60 1.78 -2.93 8.00
C GLY A 60 1.12 -2.49 6.70
N PHE A 61 1.93 -2.34 5.68
CA PHE A 61 1.53 -1.85 4.36
C PHE A 61 2.04 -2.77 3.28
N SER A 62 1.21 -3.00 2.27
CA SER A 62 1.62 -3.65 1.04
C SER A 62 1.34 -2.71 -0.12
N ILE A 63 2.38 -2.29 -0.82
CA ILE A 63 2.24 -1.34 -1.92
C ILE A 63 1.67 -2.07 -3.14
N GLY A 64 0.46 -1.66 -3.57
CA GLY A 64 -0.16 -2.13 -4.80
C GLY A 64 0.28 -1.25 -5.97
N SER A 65 1.39 -1.61 -6.62
CA SER A 65 2.02 -0.74 -7.61
C SER A 65 1.14 -0.45 -8.82
N ASN A 66 0.31 -1.39 -9.23
CA ASN A 66 -0.54 -1.21 -10.42
C ASN A 66 -1.60 -0.13 -10.20
N ASP A 67 -2.39 -0.27 -9.14
CA ASP A 67 -3.45 0.70 -8.82
C ASP A 67 -2.87 2.04 -8.41
N LEU A 68 -1.79 2.04 -7.64
CA LEU A 68 -1.13 3.28 -7.23
C LEU A 68 -0.63 4.07 -8.45
N THR A 69 -0.07 3.39 -9.46
CA THR A 69 0.38 4.02 -10.69
C THR A 69 -0.79 4.62 -11.46
N GLN A 70 -1.88 3.87 -11.63
CA GLN A 70 -3.07 4.36 -12.31
C GLN A 70 -3.60 5.63 -11.68
N LEU A 71 -3.73 5.65 -10.38
CA LEU A 71 -4.30 6.77 -9.65
C LEU A 71 -3.32 7.96 -9.55
N THR A 72 -2.03 7.69 -9.44
CA THR A 72 -1.00 8.73 -9.40
C THR A 72 -0.91 9.46 -10.73
N LEU A 73 -0.92 8.73 -11.84
CA LEU A 73 -0.79 9.31 -13.18
C LEU A 73 -2.14 9.66 -13.81
N GLY A 74 -3.25 9.23 -13.20
CA GLY A 74 -4.58 9.48 -13.74
C GLY A 74 -4.84 8.71 -15.04
N VAL A 75 -4.29 7.51 -15.17
CA VAL A 75 -4.42 6.68 -16.38
C VAL A 75 -5.04 5.34 -16.02
N ASP A 76 -5.90 4.83 -16.93
CA ASP A 76 -6.45 3.49 -16.83
C ASP A 76 -5.62 2.56 -17.71
N ARG A 77 -4.89 1.61 -17.09
CA ARG A 77 -4.06 0.65 -17.81
C ARG A 77 -4.84 -0.26 -18.78
N ASN A 78 -6.15 -0.35 -18.59
CA ASN A 78 -7.04 -1.15 -19.46
C ASN A 78 -7.66 -0.32 -20.58
N SER A 79 -7.44 1.00 -20.63
CA SER A 79 -7.95 1.87 -21.68
C SER A 79 -7.02 1.85 -22.89
N GLU A 80 -7.54 1.54 -24.05
CA GLU A 80 -6.77 1.55 -25.30
C GLU A 80 -6.24 2.95 -25.66
N ILE A 81 -6.89 4.01 -25.17
CA ILE A 81 -6.55 5.40 -25.49
C ILE A 81 -5.35 5.90 -24.66
N VAL A 82 -5.30 5.56 -23.38
CA VAL A 82 -4.31 6.12 -22.44
C VAL A 82 -3.38 5.09 -21.81
N ALA A 83 -3.53 3.81 -22.15
CA ALA A 83 -2.72 2.74 -21.57
C ALA A 83 -1.20 2.91 -21.85
N PHE A 84 -0.83 3.59 -22.92
CA PHE A 84 0.57 3.86 -23.27
C PHE A 84 1.24 4.84 -22.29
N ASP A 85 0.46 5.63 -21.57
CA ASP A 85 0.97 6.54 -20.53
C ASP A 85 1.14 5.82 -19.18
N PHE A 86 0.69 4.59 -19.07
CA PHE A 86 0.90 3.79 -17.88
C PHE A 86 2.34 3.28 -17.83
N ASP A 87 3.15 3.91 -16.98
CA ASP A 87 4.53 3.50 -16.77
C ASP A 87 4.86 3.57 -15.27
N GLU A 88 5.08 2.42 -14.67
CA GLU A 88 5.42 2.30 -13.26
C GLU A 88 6.80 2.88 -12.93
N ARG A 89 7.62 3.17 -13.96
CA ARG A 89 8.92 3.82 -13.82
C ARG A 89 8.84 5.35 -13.85
N HIS A 90 7.66 5.91 -14.06
CA HIS A 90 7.47 7.36 -14.11
C HIS A 90 8.04 8.01 -12.85
N PRO A 91 8.75 9.17 -12.96
CA PRO A 91 9.33 9.84 -11.77
C PRO A 91 8.33 10.11 -10.66
N GLY A 92 7.08 10.44 -11.00
CA GLY A 92 6.01 10.64 -10.02
C GLY A 92 5.69 9.36 -9.25
N MET A 93 5.74 8.22 -9.92
CA MET A 93 5.51 6.93 -9.28
C MET A 93 6.69 6.52 -8.39
N LEU A 94 7.92 6.76 -8.84
CA LEU A 94 9.11 6.52 -8.03
C LEU A 94 9.09 7.35 -6.75
N GLU A 95 8.65 8.60 -6.83
CA GLU A 95 8.48 9.46 -5.64
C GLU A 95 7.39 8.92 -4.70
N MET A 96 6.28 8.44 -5.24
CA MET A 96 5.23 7.80 -4.44
C MET A 96 5.73 6.56 -3.70
N LEU A 97 6.50 5.71 -4.37
CA LEU A 97 7.15 4.55 -3.74
C LEU A 97 8.06 4.97 -2.60
N LYS A 98 8.88 5.99 -2.84
CA LYS A 98 9.80 6.53 -1.84
C LYS A 98 9.04 7.05 -0.62
N LEU A 99 8.02 7.88 -0.82
CA LEU A 99 7.22 8.45 0.25
C LEU A 99 6.51 7.35 1.07
N ALA A 100 5.96 6.35 0.38
CA ALA A 100 5.29 5.23 1.04
C ALA A 100 6.26 4.43 1.92
N ILE A 101 7.42 4.08 1.40
CA ILE A 101 8.42 3.28 2.11
C ILE A 101 8.98 4.05 3.30
N ILE A 102 9.40 5.30 3.08
CA ILE A 102 9.96 6.14 4.14
C ILE A 102 8.92 6.40 5.23
N GLY A 103 7.69 6.72 4.85
CA GLY A 103 6.60 6.95 5.80
C GLY A 103 6.26 5.73 6.64
N THR A 104 6.25 4.56 6.04
CA THR A 104 6.02 3.29 6.74
C THR A 104 7.14 3.00 7.73
N LYS A 105 8.39 3.15 7.31
CA LYS A 105 9.57 2.96 8.19
C LYS A 105 9.59 3.96 9.33
N ARG A 106 9.27 5.22 9.08
CA ARG A 106 9.18 6.26 10.12
C ARG A 106 8.20 5.87 11.21
N ASN A 107 7.14 5.16 10.88
CA ASN A 107 6.13 4.69 11.82
C ASN A 107 6.44 3.31 12.42
N GLY A 108 7.60 2.73 12.13
CA GLY A 108 7.98 1.41 12.64
C GLY A 108 7.12 0.28 12.12
N ARG A 109 6.50 0.44 10.96
CA ARG A 109 5.64 -0.56 10.36
C ARG A 109 6.37 -1.34 9.27
N HIS A 110 5.90 -2.57 9.02
CA HIS A 110 6.40 -3.38 7.91
C HIS A 110 5.86 -2.85 6.59
N VAL A 111 6.70 -2.85 5.55
CA VAL A 111 6.31 -2.52 4.19
C VAL A 111 6.74 -3.62 3.23
N GLY A 112 5.80 -4.04 2.39
CA GLY A 112 6.05 -4.93 1.27
C GLY A 112 5.54 -4.29 -0.01
N ILE A 113 5.86 -4.88 -1.13
CA ILE A 113 5.32 -4.48 -2.42
C ILE A 113 4.70 -5.70 -3.11
N CYS A 114 3.49 -5.52 -3.62
CA CYS A 114 2.84 -6.46 -4.51
C CYS A 114 2.52 -5.75 -5.83
N GLY A 115 2.18 -6.51 -6.83
CA GLY A 115 2.02 -5.99 -8.17
C GLY A 115 3.20 -6.38 -9.05
N GLU A 116 3.19 -5.91 -10.28
CA GLU A 116 4.09 -6.40 -11.32
C GLU A 116 5.36 -5.56 -11.49
N ALA A 117 5.38 -4.35 -10.93
CA ALA A 117 6.48 -3.41 -11.19
C ALA A 117 7.87 -3.95 -10.89
N PRO A 118 8.14 -4.56 -9.72
CA PRO A 118 9.48 -5.08 -9.43
C PRO A 118 9.86 -6.28 -10.30
N ALA A 119 8.87 -7.06 -10.74
CA ALA A 119 9.11 -8.21 -11.60
C ALA A 119 9.37 -7.79 -13.05
N ASN A 120 8.65 -6.79 -13.53
CA ASN A 120 8.76 -6.30 -14.91
C ASN A 120 9.94 -5.35 -15.10
N TYR A 121 10.35 -4.63 -14.06
CA TYR A 121 11.37 -3.60 -14.13
C TYR A 121 12.45 -3.80 -13.07
N PRO A 122 13.57 -4.41 -13.41
CA PRO A 122 14.68 -4.62 -12.46
C PRO A 122 15.17 -3.33 -11.79
N GLU A 123 15.09 -2.20 -12.47
CA GLU A 123 15.45 -0.89 -11.92
C GLU A 123 14.53 -0.49 -10.75
N ILE A 124 13.24 -0.84 -10.80
CA ILE A 124 12.33 -0.62 -9.69
C ILE A 124 12.69 -1.51 -8.51
N ALA A 125 12.97 -2.79 -8.76
CA ALA A 125 13.39 -3.71 -7.70
C ALA A 125 14.63 -3.18 -6.96
N ARG A 126 15.64 -2.69 -7.70
CA ARG A 126 16.84 -2.09 -7.11
C ARG A 126 16.53 -0.81 -6.34
N TYR A 127 15.64 0.02 -6.87
CA TYR A 127 15.25 1.27 -6.24
C TYR A 127 14.58 1.03 -4.89
N VAL A 128 13.58 0.16 -4.84
CA VAL A 128 12.85 -0.11 -3.59
C VAL A 128 13.74 -0.81 -2.57
N THR A 129 14.62 -1.71 -3.00
CA THR A 129 15.57 -2.38 -2.11
C THR A 129 16.46 -1.38 -1.39
N ARG A 130 16.96 -0.36 -2.09
CA ARG A 130 17.79 0.69 -1.48
C ARG A 130 17.02 1.53 -0.44
N LEU A 131 15.72 1.71 -0.63
CA LEU A 131 14.89 2.47 0.31
C LEU A 131 14.57 1.68 1.57
N VAL A 132 14.50 0.36 1.46
CA VAL A 132 14.21 -0.53 2.60
C VAL A 132 15.45 -0.75 3.46
N ASP A 133 16.61 -0.82 2.86
CA ASP A 133 17.89 -0.96 3.56
C ASP A 133 18.29 0.37 4.22
#